data_b78ce364a63335bbc97ffe3c0db74eed
#
_entry.id   b78ce364a63335bbc97ffe3c0db74eed
#
_cell.length_a   1.000
_cell.length_b   1.000
_cell.length_c   1.000
_cell.angle_alpha   90.00
_cell.angle_beta   90.00
_cell.angle_gamma   90.00
#
_symmetry.space_group_name_H-M   'P 1'
#
loop_
_entity.id
_entity.type
_entity.pdbx_description
1 polymer ?
#
loop_
_entity_poly.entity_id
_entity_poly.type
_entity_poly.pdbx_seq_one_letter_code
_entity_poly.pdbx_strand_id
1 'polypeptide(L)'
;TEAMYVIDVNSGKNIKGRDFSKTIFQTNLEAARECGRQIKLRNLSGIILIDFIDLREEYQKPKIIEELRKSLKEDKGNVKIYPFTELGLIQVSRKRKGKSIYEYLEEPCKVCKSNGFLLKRSYIENLIRNEIIKCSRENSIKDFYIEIDKNYEQDITGDLFNFIKNI
;
A
#
# COMPACT_ATOMS: atom_id res chain seq x y z
N THR A 1 -0.83 -11.05 -2.21
CA THR A 1 0.37 -11.14 -1.35
C THR A 1 1.16 -9.86 -1.54
N GLU A 2 1.32 -9.06 -0.48
CA GLU A 2 2.09 -7.83 -0.52
C GLU A 2 3.55 -8.14 -0.84
N ALA A 3 4.11 -7.47 -1.84
CA ALA A 3 5.50 -7.60 -2.21
C ALA A 3 6.42 -6.81 -1.26
N MET A 4 5.89 -5.74 -0.68
CA MET A 4 6.62 -4.80 0.18
C MET A 4 5.66 -4.09 1.13
N TYR A 5 6.13 -3.84 2.36
CA TYR A 5 5.44 -3.01 3.35
C TYR A 5 6.18 -1.70 3.53
N VAL A 6 5.45 -0.61 3.66
CA VAL A 6 6.00 0.71 3.99
C VAL A 6 5.39 1.16 5.31
N ILE A 7 6.23 1.63 6.23
CA ILE A 7 5.84 2.19 7.52
C ILE A 7 6.35 3.63 7.55
N ASP A 8 5.43 4.58 7.64
CA ASP A 8 5.73 6.01 7.78
C ASP A 8 5.63 6.41 9.26
N VAL A 9 6.66 7.09 9.77
CA VAL A 9 6.72 7.60 11.15
C VAL A 9 6.46 9.10 11.13
N ASN A 10 5.24 9.47 11.54
CA ASN A 10 4.83 10.87 11.52
C ASN A 10 4.93 11.52 12.91
N SER A 11 5.51 12.72 12.97
CA SER A 11 5.74 13.44 14.22
C SER A 11 4.49 14.12 14.81
N GLY A 12 3.38 14.17 14.04
CA GLY A 12 2.22 14.98 14.44
C GLY A 12 2.50 16.49 14.49
N LYS A 13 1.46 17.30 14.81
CA LYS A 13 1.54 18.78 14.73
C LYS A 13 2.23 19.47 15.92
N ASN A 14 2.72 18.76 16.93
CA ASN A 14 3.08 19.35 18.23
C ASN A 14 4.59 19.50 18.49
N ILE A 15 5.43 19.53 17.48
CA ILE A 15 6.88 19.69 17.68
C ILE A 15 7.25 21.15 17.42
N LYS A 16 7.10 22.00 18.44
CA LYS A 16 7.62 23.38 18.44
C LYS A 16 8.40 23.62 19.74
N GLY A 17 9.68 23.97 19.65
CA GLY A 17 10.45 24.37 20.84
C GLY A 17 11.98 24.18 20.71
N ARG A 18 12.72 24.63 21.74
CA ARG A 18 14.19 24.58 21.82
C ARG A 18 14.77 23.15 21.82
N ASP A 19 13.97 22.12 22.15
CA ASP A 19 14.39 20.71 22.23
C ASP A 19 13.92 19.86 21.03
N PHE A 20 13.69 20.48 19.88
CA PHE A 20 13.17 19.84 18.68
C PHE A 20 13.95 18.56 18.28
N SER A 21 15.29 18.67 18.20
CA SER A 21 16.15 17.53 17.82
C SER A 21 16.06 16.36 18.82
N LYS A 22 16.00 16.67 20.12
CA LYS A 22 15.88 15.68 21.18
C LYS A 22 14.51 14.97 21.12
N THR A 23 13.46 15.74 20.86
CA THR A 23 12.10 15.19 20.74
C THR A 23 11.99 14.26 19.53
N ILE A 24 12.51 14.67 18.35
CA ILE A 24 12.55 13.83 17.15
C ILE A 24 13.31 12.52 17.41
N PHE A 25 14.49 12.61 18.02
CA PHE A 25 15.27 11.43 18.33
C PHE A 25 14.53 10.47 19.27
N GLN A 26 13.89 11.00 20.33
CA GLN A 26 13.09 10.19 21.26
C GLN A 26 11.88 9.56 20.54
N THR A 27 11.17 10.31 19.72
CA THR A 27 10.05 9.80 18.91
C THR A 27 10.49 8.67 17.99
N ASN A 28 11.63 8.83 17.31
CA ASN A 28 12.17 7.79 16.45
C ASN A 28 12.60 6.53 17.21
N LEU A 29 13.11 6.64 18.44
CA LEU A 29 13.42 5.50 19.30
C LEU A 29 12.14 4.73 19.71
N GLU A 30 11.10 5.47 20.07
CA GLU A 30 9.79 4.89 20.40
C GLU A 30 9.16 4.22 19.18
N ALA A 31 9.22 4.89 18.02
CA ALA A 31 8.77 4.35 16.74
C ALA A 31 9.52 3.07 16.37
N ALA A 32 10.85 3.01 16.57
CA ALA A 32 11.64 1.81 16.29
C ALA A 32 11.19 0.60 17.12
N ARG A 33 10.86 0.80 18.41
CA ARG A 33 10.30 -0.24 19.27
C ARG A 33 8.94 -0.70 18.78
N GLU A 34 8.06 0.26 18.46
CA GLU A 34 6.71 -0.03 18.00
C GLU A 34 6.71 -0.70 16.63
N CYS A 35 7.54 -0.25 15.68
CA CYS A 35 7.71 -0.92 14.38
C CYS A 35 8.11 -2.38 14.56
N GLY A 36 9.10 -2.67 15.41
CA GLY A 36 9.49 -4.05 15.69
C GLY A 36 8.37 -4.88 16.33
N ARG A 37 7.60 -4.28 17.24
CA ARG A 37 6.42 -4.91 17.83
C ARG A 37 5.35 -5.21 16.78
N GLN A 38 5.02 -4.25 15.92
CA GLN A 38 4.01 -4.40 14.87
C GLN A 38 4.43 -5.40 13.79
N ILE A 39 5.69 -5.41 13.38
CA ILE A 39 6.23 -6.40 12.43
C ILE A 39 6.01 -7.82 12.95
N LYS A 40 6.25 -8.06 14.24
CA LYS A 40 6.01 -9.37 14.87
C LYS A 40 4.53 -9.69 15.00
N LEU A 41 3.73 -8.78 15.54
CA LEU A 41 2.29 -8.98 15.78
C LEU A 41 1.51 -9.25 14.49
N ARG A 42 1.80 -8.48 13.44
CA ARG A 42 1.13 -8.61 12.15
C ARG A 42 1.76 -9.67 11.25
N ASN A 43 2.86 -10.27 11.71
CA ASN A 43 3.66 -11.22 10.95
C ASN A 43 4.03 -10.70 9.56
N LEU A 44 4.43 -9.42 9.48
CA LEU A 44 4.87 -8.81 8.23
C LEU A 44 6.13 -9.50 7.75
N SER A 45 6.21 -9.80 6.46
CA SER A 45 7.33 -10.55 5.86
C SER A 45 7.65 -10.05 4.46
N GLY A 46 8.83 -10.35 3.96
CA GLY A 46 9.35 -9.81 2.72
C GLY A 46 10.21 -8.58 2.98
N ILE A 47 10.07 -7.57 2.14
CA ILE A 47 10.76 -6.28 2.27
C ILE A 47 9.87 -5.32 3.05
N ILE A 48 10.43 -4.69 4.09
CA ILE A 48 9.76 -3.69 4.89
C ILE A 48 10.63 -2.44 4.86
N LEU A 49 10.06 -1.32 4.43
CA LEU A 49 10.69 -0.01 4.45
C LEU A 49 10.12 0.79 5.62
N ILE A 50 10.99 1.43 6.39
CA ILE A 50 10.58 2.30 7.49
C ILE A 50 11.12 3.69 7.22
N ASP A 51 10.22 4.65 7.13
CA ASP A 51 10.52 6.07 6.97
C ASP A 51 10.47 6.74 8.32
N PHE A 52 11.65 7.03 8.89
CA PHE A 52 11.79 7.72 10.17
C PHE A 52 11.81 9.21 9.97
N ILE A 53 11.43 9.96 11.01
CA ILE A 53 11.54 11.42 10.98
C ILE A 53 13.02 11.81 10.81
N ASP A 54 13.28 12.76 9.91
CA ASP A 54 14.62 13.23 9.58
C ASP A 54 15.44 13.61 10.82
N LEU A 55 16.63 13.06 10.90
CA LEU A 55 17.58 13.32 11.96
C LEU A 55 18.64 14.32 11.50
N ARG A 56 18.88 15.32 12.31
CA ARG A 56 19.95 16.30 12.06
C ARG A 56 21.34 15.76 12.35
N GLU A 57 21.43 14.83 13.31
CA GLU A 57 22.68 14.34 13.87
C GLU A 57 22.93 12.89 13.43
N GLU A 58 23.93 12.68 12.60
CA GLU A 58 24.28 11.35 12.05
C GLU A 58 24.56 10.32 13.13
N TYR A 59 25.12 10.70 14.28
CA TYR A 59 25.40 9.75 15.40
C TYR A 59 24.15 9.16 16.04
N GLN A 60 22.97 9.70 15.76
CA GLN A 60 21.70 9.21 16.27
C GLN A 60 21.18 7.99 15.46
N LYS A 61 21.49 7.93 14.18
CA LYS A 61 21.05 6.87 13.26
C LYS A 61 21.41 5.45 13.75
N PRO A 62 22.66 5.17 14.17
CA PRO A 62 23.01 3.85 14.69
C PRO A 62 22.20 3.43 15.92
N LYS A 63 21.81 4.38 16.77
CA LYS A 63 21.03 4.11 17.98
C LYS A 63 19.59 3.67 17.64
N ILE A 64 18.97 4.25 16.61
CA ILE A 64 17.66 3.85 16.14
C ILE A 64 17.73 2.44 15.55
N ILE A 65 18.74 2.14 14.73
CA ILE A 65 18.95 0.79 14.18
C ILE A 65 19.14 -0.23 15.29
N GLU A 66 19.90 0.13 16.33
CA GLU A 66 20.12 -0.76 17.48
C GLU A 66 18.82 -1.01 18.25
N GLU A 67 18.01 0.01 18.46
CA GLU A 67 16.71 -0.12 19.14
C GLU A 67 15.74 -1.00 18.33
N LEU A 68 15.67 -0.80 17.02
CA LEU A 68 14.90 -1.65 16.12
C LEU A 68 15.41 -3.11 16.17
N ARG A 69 16.74 -3.31 16.18
CA ARG A 69 17.35 -4.63 16.30
C ARG A 69 17.02 -5.31 17.63
N LYS A 70 17.03 -4.56 18.74
CA LYS A 70 16.63 -5.08 20.06
C LYS A 70 15.17 -5.52 20.05
N SER A 71 14.28 -4.71 19.45
CA SER A 71 12.85 -5.04 19.40
C SER A 71 12.53 -6.29 18.56
N LEU A 72 13.41 -6.65 17.62
CA LEU A 72 13.28 -7.81 16.74
C LEU A 72 14.19 -8.99 17.12
N LYS A 73 14.95 -8.90 18.26
CA LYS A 73 15.97 -9.88 18.63
C LYS A 73 15.46 -11.32 18.74
N GLU A 74 14.23 -11.50 19.24
CA GLU A 74 13.62 -12.82 19.46
C GLU A 74 12.71 -13.27 18.32
N ASP A 75 12.76 -12.55 17.18
CA ASP A 75 11.92 -12.87 16.03
C ASP A 75 12.41 -14.13 15.30
N LYS A 76 11.49 -15.05 15.07
CA LYS A 76 11.78 -16.34 14.40
C LYS A 76 11.91 -16.21 12.89
N GLY A 77 11.69 -15.01 12.29
CA GLY A 77 11.61 -14.77 10.85
C GLY A 77 12.94 -14.53 10.14
N ASN A 78 14.11 -14.75 10.76
CA ASN A 78 15.42 -14.43 10.16
C ASN A 78 15.46 -12.98 9.65
N VAL A 79 15.40 -12.05 10.58
CA VAL A 79 15.36 -10.62 10.28
C VAL A 79 16.75 -10.10 9.94
N LYS A 80 16.87 -9.35 8.84
CA LYS A 80 18.06 -8.55 8.51
C LYS A 80 17.66 -7.09 8.44
N ILE A 81 18.38 -6.23 9.16
CA ILE A 81 18.19 -4.80 9.19
C ILE A 81 19.39 -4.15 8.52
N TYR A 82 19.14 -3.34 7.51
CA TYR A 82 20.15 -2.63 6.74
C TYR A 82 20.33 -1.20 7.29
N PRO A 83 21.47 -0.56 7.04
CA PRO A 83 21.68 0.83 7.40
C PRO A 83 20.65 1.77 6.75
N PHE A 84 20.60 3.03 7.24
CA PHE A 84 19.84 4.07 6.56
C PHE A 84 20.33 4.22 5.11
N THR A 85 19.39 4.31 4.19
CA THR A 85 19.65 4.63 2.79
C THR A 85 19.98 6.12 2.65
N GLU A 86 20.42 6.53 1.46
CA GLU A 86 20.60 7.95 1.10
C GLU A 86 19.30 8.76 1.22
N LEU A 87 18.16 8.09 1.05
CA LEU A 87 16.81 8.69 1.23
C LEU A 87 16.34 8.71 2.68
N GLY A 88 17.16 8.31 3.66
CA GLY A 88 16.77 8.28 5.07
C GLY A 88 15.89 7.10 5.48
N LEU A 89 15.69 6.11 4.61
CA LEU A 89 14.86 4.95 4.90
C LEU A 89 15.67 3.81 5.53
N ILE A 90 15.07 3.08 6.48
CA ILE A 90 15.59 1.79 6.94
C ILE A 90 14.91 0.67 6.17
N GLN A 91 15.72 -0.26 5.67
CA GLN A 91 15.27 -1.48 5.01
C GLN A 91 15.35 -2.65 5.98
N VAL A 92 14.27 -3.42 6.06
CA VAL A 92 14.20 -4.65 6.84
C VAL A 92 13.79 -5.79 5.91
N SER A 93 14.55 -6.86 5.90
CA SER A 93 14.17 -8.11 5.24
C SER A 93 13.80 -9.15 6.29
N ARG A 94 12.59 -9.71 6.18
CA ARG A 94 12.10 -10.72 7.12
C ARG A 94 11.53 -11.91 6.37
N LYS A 95 12.03 -13.10 6.65
CA LYS A 95 11.54 -14.32 6.01
C LYS A 95 10.14 -14.65 6.52
N ARG A 96 9.23 -15.00 5.60
CA ARG A 96 7.87 -15.41 5.94
C ARG A 96 7.88 -16.69 6.77
N LYS A 97 7.14 -16.67 7.89
CA LYS A 97 6.83 -17.84 8.70
C LYS A 97 5.34 -17.81 9.06
N GLY A 98 4.55 -18.61 8.36
CA GLY A 98 3.11 -18.65 8.53
C GLY A 98 2.36 -17.51 7.82
N LYS A 99 1.09 -17.36 8.16
CA LYS A 99 0.18 -16.36 7.59
C LYS A 99 0.37 -14.99 8.25
N SER A 100 0.18 -13.92 7.51
CA SER A 100 0.06 -12.57 8.06
C SER A 100 -1.28 -12.40 8.78
N ILE A 101 -1.40 -11.39 9.63
CA ILE A 101 -2.67 -11.08 10.30
C ILE A 101 -3.78 -10.78 9.28
N TYR A 102 -3.44 -10.15 8.17
CA TYR A 102 -4.38 -9.81 7.09
C TYR A 102 -5.05 -11.04 6.48
N GLU A 103 -4.30 -12.14 6.33
CA GLU A 103 -4.84 -13.41 5.81
C GLU A 103 -5.87 -14.09 6.76
N TYR A 104 -5.95 -13.63 8.02
CA TYR A 104 -6.97 -14.09 8.97
C TYR A 104 -8.15 -13.13 9.10
N LEU A 105 -7.93 -11.83 8.88
CA LEU A 105 -8.92 -10.79 9.15
C LEU A 105 -9.62 -10.27 7.89
N GLU A 106 -9.03 -10.46 6.72
CA GLU A 106 -9.50 -9.86 5.48
C GLU A 106 -9.95 -10.92 4.48
N GLU A 107 -11.00 -10.60 3.75
CA GLU A 107 -11.44 -11.34 2.57
C GLU A 107 -11.46 -10.40 1.35
N PRO A 108 -11.34 -10.95 0.13
CA PRO A 108 -11.44 -10.14 -1.09
C PRO A 108 -12.77 -9.38 -1.14
N CYS A 109 -12.72 -8.08 -1.43
CA CYS A 109 -13.91 -7.28 -1.60
C CYS A 109 -14.77 -7.84 -2.74
N LYS A 110 -16.05 -8.11 -2.46
CA LYS A 110 -16.99 -8.69 -3.43
C LYS A 110 -17.33 -7.73 -4.57
N VAL A 111 -17.22 -6.42 -4.34
CA VAL A 111 -17.53 -5.37 -5.31
C VAL A 111 -16.39 -5.17 -6.30
N CYS A 112 -15.18 -4.88 -5.81
CA CYS A 112 -14.02 -4.55 -6.65
C CYS A 112 -13.02 -5.72 -6.82
N LYS A 113 -13.34 -6.91 -6.29
CA LYS A 113 -12.47 -8.10 -6.31
C LYS A 113 -11.04 -7.81 -5.85
N SER A 114 -10.90 -6.98 -4.83
CA SER A 114 -9.64 -6.53 -4.21
C SER A 114 -8.84 -5.47 -4.99
N ASN A 115 -9.38 -4.90 -6.06
CA ASN A 115 -8.71 -3.80 -6.76
C ASN A 115 -8.73 -2.47 -5.97
N GLY A 116 -9.66 -2.31 -5.02
CA GLY A 116 -9.87 -1.08 -4.26
C GLY A 116 -10.49 0.07 -5.07
N PHE A 117 -10.76 -0.15 -6.36
CA PHE A 117 -11.28 0.86 -7.28
C PHE A 117 -12.35 0.27 -8.20
N LEU A 118 -13.32 1.09 -8.57
CA LEU A 118 -14.23 0.82 -9.67
C LEU A 118 -13.83 1.71 -10.86
N LEU A 119 -14.01 1.21 -12.06
CA LEU A 119 -13.78 1.97 -13.28
C LEU A 119 -14.84 3.06 -13.40
N LYS A 120 -14.45 4.25 -13.84
CA LYS A 120 -15.40 5.31 -14.15
C LYS A 120 -16.26 4.90 -15.36
N ARG A 121 -17.56 5.23 -15.35
CA ARG A 121 -18.49 5.02 -16.46
C ARG A 121 -17.91 5.50 -17.80
N SER A 122 -17.38 6.72 -17.85
CA SER A 122 -16.79 7.29 -19.07
C SER A 122 -15.61 6.46 -19.62
N TYR A 123 -14.87 5.80 -18.75
CA TYR A 123 -13.79 4.90 -19.17
C TYR A 123 -14.35 3.59 -19.75
N ILE A 124 -15.41 3.04 -19.16
CA ILE A 124 -16.11 1.85 -19.69
C ILE A 124 -16.70 2.13 -21.06
N GLU A 125 -17.37 3.28 -21.24
CA GLU A 125 -17.91 3.72 -22.51
C GLU A 125 -16.81 3.78 -23.60
N ASN A 126 -15.63 4.30 -23.25
CA ASN A 126 -14.48 4.34 -24.17
C ASN A 126 -13.91 2.95 -24.50
N LEU A 127 -13.86 2.03 -23.51
CA LEU A 127 -13.43 0.65 -23.75
C LEU A 127 -14.36 -0.06 -24.73
N ILE A 128 -15.67 0.04 -24.51
CA ILE A 128 -16.69 -0.55 -25.38
C ILE A 128 -16.60 0.02 -26.80
N ARG A 129 -16.53 1.36 -26.91
CA ARG A 129 -16.39 2.04 -28.22
C ARG A 129 -15.17 1.54 -28.98
N ASN A 130 -14.02 1.49 -28.31
CA ASN A 130 -12.77 1.05 -28.94
C ASN A 130 -12.86 -0.40 -29.42
N GLU A 131 -13.49 -1.29 -28.65
CA GLU A 131 -13.65 -2.69 -29.04
C GLU A 131 -14.62 -2.83 -30.22
N ILE A 132 -15.74 -2.08 -30.21
CA ILE A 132 -16.68 -2.04 -31.34
C ILE A 132 -15.97 -1.59 -32.62
N ILE A 133 -15.20 -0.50 -32.56
CA ILE A 133 -14.46 0.03 -33.71
C ILE A 133 -13.46 -1.00 -34.24
N LYS A 134 -12.74 -1.67 -33.34
CA LYS A 134 -11.77 -2.70 -33.68
C LYS A 134 -12.44 -3.89 -34.37
N CYS A 135 -13.47 -4.45 -33.76
CA CYS A 135 -14.20 -5.59 -34.31
C CYS A 135 -14.88 -5.25 -35.66
N SER A 136 -15.44 -4.05 -35.80
CA SER A 136 -16.04 -3.59 -37.07
C SER A 136 -15.02 -3.47 -38.21
N ARG A 137 -13.80 -3.07 -37.91
CA ARG A 137 -12.72 -2.99 -38.90
C ARG A 137 -12.17 -4.36 -39.31
N GLU A 138 -11.97 -5.23 -38.34
CA GLU A 138 -11.33 -6.53 -38.56
C GLU A 138 -12.28 -7.56 -39.18
N ASN A 139 -13.56 -7.57 -38.76
CA ASN A 139 -14.49 -8.67 -39.08
C ASN A 139 -15.79 -8.27 -39.74
N SER A 140 -16.03 -7.01 -40.09
CA SER A 140 -17.29 -6.48 -40.65
C SER A 140 -18.53 -6.86 -39.79
N ILE A 141 -18.35 -7.01 -38.46
CA ILE A 141 -19.42 -7.35 -37.52
C ILE A 141 -20.34 -6.15 -37.37
N LYS A 142 -21.67 -6.36 -37.44
CA LYS A 142 -22.70 -5.33 -37.27
C LYS A 142 -23.46 -5.41 -35.95
N ASP A 143 -23.50 -6.59 -35.34
CA ASP A 143 -24.25 -6.82 -34.10
C ASP A 143 -23.26 -7.13 -32.97
N PHE A 144 -23.46 -6.48 -31.83
CA PHE A 144 -22.60 -6.63 -30.66
C PHE A 144 -23.45 -7.01 -29.44
N TYR A 145 -22.98 -7.94 -28.67
CA TYR A 145 -23.51 -8.27 -27.35
C TYR A 145 -22.53 -7.75 -26.28
N ILE A 146 -23.03 -6.91 -25.38
CA ILE A 146 -22.23 -6.28 -24.33
C ILE A 146 -22.74 -6.74 -22.97
N GLU A 147 -21.90 -7.43 -22.22
CA GLU A 147 -22.16 -7.83 -20.84
C GLU A 147 -21.41 -6.91 -19.87
N ILE A 148 -22.13 -6.32 -18.93
CA ILE A 148 -21.58 -5.37 -17.99
C ILE A 148 -21.85 -5.83 -16.56
N ASP A 149 -20.87 -5.64 -15.67
CA ASP A 149 -20.98 -6.03 -14.26
C ASP A 149 -22.12 -5.28 -13.55
N LYS A 150 -22.85 -6.00 -12.68
CA LYS A 150 -23.98 -5.48 -11.89
C LYS A 150 -23.68 -4.22 -11.10
N ASN A 151 -22.44 -4.01 -10.70
CA ASN A 151 -22.03 -2.82 -9.97
C ASN A 151 -22.24 -1.51 -10.75
N TYR A 152 -22.42 -1.61 -12.07
CA TYR A 152 -22.69 -0.46 -12.97
C TYR A 152 -24.16 -0.37 -13.40
N GLU A 153 -25.03 -1.27 -12.92
CA GLU A 153 -26.42 -1.34 -13.36
C GLU A 153 -27.15 -0.01 -13.15
N GLN A 154 -27.04 0.60 -11.97
CA GLN A 154 -27.70 1.88 -11.68
C GLN A 154 -27.15 3.03 -12.53
N ASP A 155 -25.84 3.07 -12.73
CA ASP A 155 -25.18 4.14 -13.51
C ASP A 155 -25.53 4.06 -15.00
N ILE A 156 -25.84 2.88 -15.52
CA ILE A 156 -26.13 2.65 -16.91
C ILE A 156 -27.62 2.72 -17.19
N THR A 157 -28.47 2.06 -16.38
CA THR A 157 -29.92 2.06 -16.57
C THR A 157 -30.55 3.40 -16.26
N GLY A 158 -29.99 4.17 -15.30
CA GLY A 158 -30.46 5.52 -14.96
C GLY A 158 -30.29 6.54 -16.09
N ASP A 159 -29.37 6.31 -17.03
CA ASP A 159 -29.08 7.18 -18.16
C ASP A 159 -28.64 6.40 -19.42
N LEU A 160 -29.46 5.39 -19.75
CA LEU A 160 -29.19 4.46 -20.85
C LEU A 160 -29.03 5.16 -22.20
N PHE A 161 -29.83 6.22 -22.45
CA PHE A 161 -29.78 6.97 -23.70
C PHE A 161 -28.41 7.62 -23.93
N ASN A 162 -27.88 8.32 -22.94
CA ASN A 162 -26.55 8.92 -23.04
C ASN A 162 -25.44 7.88 -23.08
N PHE A 163 -25.61 6.75 -22.37
CA PHE A 163 -24.67 5.64 -22.44
C PHE A 163 -24.57 5.09 -23.86
N ILE A 164 -25.69 4.79 -24.51
CA ILE A 164 -25.70 4.28 -25.90
C ILE A 164 -25.16 5.34 -26.89
N LYS A 165 -25.48 6.62 -26.67
CA LYS A 165 -25.00 7.70 -27.52
C LYS A 165 -23.48 7.89 -27.43
N ASN A 166 -22.88 7.58 -26.27
CA ASN A 166 -21.45 7.75 -26.01
C ASN A 166 -20.61 6.54 -26.48
N ILE A 167 -21.24 5.41 -26.76
CA ILE A 167 -20.61 4.22 -27.34
C ILE A 167 -20.59 4.34 -28.88
#